data_a5d34263410cc5e8090178b579a34cce
#
_entry.id   a5d34263410cc5e8090178b579a34cce
#
_cell.length_a   1.000
_cell.length_b   1.000
_cell.length_c   1.000
_cell.angle_alpha   90.00
_cell.angle_beta   90.00
_cell.angle_gamma   90.00
#
_symmetry.space_group_name_H-M   'P 1'
#
loop_
_entity.id
_entity.type
_entity.pdbx_description
1 polymer ?
#
loop_
_entity_poly.entity_id
_entity_poly.type
_entity_poly.pdbx_seq_one_letter_code
_entity_poly.pdbx_strand_id
1 'polypeptide(L)'
;MAAPFTLRIYVLDGDPEGVRIVEQMNWTGRGFIVPRGRWGEVKTRADLTRQGVYILTGYEIDDLGNDLVVAYIGQTDNVRRRIDDHDLGKDFWDRAIIFLSGNDGLNRAHTTWLEWELIHRASEAKRCRLENRLEPGEPTLIESEKADTRAFLNEMLRLMPVMGLQIFEAQKTALPPAVLKDVGLLPDPQDIKDTIVVPAQKEGFESAFLGEHAWWSIRIAEKYRANLHWIAGYQVLPTAAITHVAEIDKLEAYGDSGKWKVIFKAPAVALDQPIPYGDAPPGAMRGPRYTTHAALMAAKTLRDLLK
;
A
#
# COMPACT_ATOMS: atom_id res chain seq x y z
N MET A 1 2.44 29.29 -3.33
CA MET A 1 3.52 28.29 -3.49
C MET A 1 3.97 27.86 -2.10
N ALA A 2 4.14 26.56 -1.84
CA ALA A 2 4.69 26.08 -0.57
C ALA A 2 6.16 26.51 -0.44
N ALA A 3 6.58 27.00 0.74
CA ALA A 3 7.96 27.37 1.01
C ALA A 3 8.87 26.13 1.06
N PRO A 4 10.14 26.22 0.61
CA PRO A 4 11.11 25.16 0.84
C PRO A 4 11.29 24.86 2.32
N PHE A 5 11.53 23.60 2.67
CA PHE A 5 11.77 23.19 4.05
C PHE A 5 12.76 22.05 4.11
N THR A 6 13.39 21.88 5.26
CA THR A 6 14.39 20.84 5.50
C THR A 6 13.81 19.82 6.48
N LEU A 7 13.94 18.54 6.13
CA LEU A 7 13.64 17.44 7.03
C LEU A 7 14.93 16.79 7.53
N ARG A 8 14.91 16.37 8.77
CA ARG A 8 15.93 15.52 9.36
C ARG A 8 15.30 14.14 9.61
N ILE A 9 15.86 13.12 8.98
CA ILE A 9 15.46 11.72 9.18
C ILE A 9 16.60 11.02 9.90
N TYR A 10 16.31 10.53 11.09
CA TYR A 10 17.23 9.72 11.88
C TYR A 10 16.81 8.26 11.79
N VAL A 11 17.68 7.43 11.21
CA VAL A 11 17.50 5.99 11.09
C VAL A 11 18.14 5.34 12.33
N LEU A 12 17.30 4.77 13.19
CA LEU A 12 17.68 4.39 14.55
C LEU A 12 18.71 3.24 14.59
N ASP A 13 18.56 2.28 13.69
CA ASP A 13 19.33 1.04 13.61
C ASP A 13 20.23 0.95 12.38
N GLY A 14 20.27 2.01 11.57
CA GLY A 14 21.03 2.04 10.30
C GLY A 14 20.34 1.33 9.13
N ASP A 15 19.20 0.66 9.35
CA ASP A 15 18.38 0.05 8.30
C ASP A 15 17.38 1.07 7.72
N PRO A 16 17.48 1.46 6.43
CA PRO A 16 16.56 2.41 5.82
C PRO A 16 15.08 2.00 5.90
N GLU A 17 14.78 0.70 5.95
CA GLU A 17 13.43 0.16 6.12
C GLU A 17 13.06 -0.07 7.59
N GLY A 18 13.98 0.17 8.50
CA GLY A 18 13.79 0.05 9.94
C GLY A 18 13.05 1.24 10.57
N VAL A 19 13.35 1.47 11.85
CA VAL A 19 12.74 2.57 12.61
C VAL A 19 13.35 3.90 12.22
N ARG A 20 12.49 4.85 11.85
CA ARG A 20 12.88 6.21 11.46
C ARG A 20 12.19 7.26 12.32
N ILE A 21 12.93 8.26 12.70
CA ILE A 21 12.42 9.45 13.41
C ILE A 21 12.56 10.64 12.47
N VAL A 22 11.46 11.37 12.28
CA VAL A 22 11.39 12.50 11.35
C VAL A 22 11.13 13.78 12.15
N GLU A 23 11.97 14.77 11.93
CA GLU A 23 11.92 16.06 12.59
C GLU A 23 12.08 17.18 11.57
N GLN A 24 11.48 18.33 11.85
CA GLN A 24 11.64 19.54 11.07
C GLN A 24 12.15 20.66 12.00
N MET A 25 13.08 21.48 11.50
CA MET A 25 13.50 22.68 12.21
C MET A 25 12.31 23.64 12.40
N ASN A 26 12.21 24.26 13.55
CA ASN A 26 11.13 25.19 13.91
C ASN A 26 9.73 24.54 14.04
N TRP A 27 9.65 23.22 14.15
CA TRP A 27 8.44 22.52 14.51
C TRP A 27 8.65 21.70 15.78
N THR A 28 7.72 21.79 16.71
CA THR A 28 7.79 21.04 17.97
C THR A 28 7.38 19.57 17.82
N GLY A 29 6.81 19.21 16.69
CA GLY A 29 6.37 17.84 16.43
C GLY A 29 7.53 16.91 16.06
N ARG A 30 7.33 15.64 16.36
CA ARG A 30 8.23 14.55 16.02
C ARG A 30 7.41 13.40 15.43
N GLY A 31 7.80 12.93 14.25
CA GLY A 31 7.21 11.78 13.59
C GLY A 31 8.05 10.53 13.81
N PHE A 32 7.40 9.38 14.02
CA PHE A 32 8.04 8.07 14.04
C PHE A 32 7.43 7.20 12.95
N ILE A 33 8.27 6.45 12.26
CA ILE A 33 7.88 5.38 11.35
C ILE A 33 8.40 4.08 11.96
N VAL A 34 7.51 3.20 12.36
CA VAL A 34 7.86 1.97 13.07
C VAL A 34 7.23 0.78 12.37
N PRO A 35 8.02 -0.08 11.70
CA PRO A 35 7.54 -1.37 11.23
C PRO A 35 7.04 -2.22 12.40
N ARG A 36 5.92 -2.94 12.26
CA ARG A 36 5.33 -3.74 13.34
C ARG A 36 6.35 -4.72 13.95
N GLY A 37 7.10 -5.42 13.10
CA GLY A 37 8.12 -6.37 13.56
C GLY A 37 9.26 -5.74 14.36
N ARG A 38 9.41 -4.41 14.33
CA ARG A 38 10.44 -3.64 15.06
C ARG A 38 9.88 -2.91 16.27
N TRP A 39 8.57 -3.03 16.57
CA TRP A 39 7.94 -2.35 17.68
C TRP A 39 8.61 -2.66 19.02
N GLY A 40 8.95 -3.94 19.27
CA GLY A 40 9.63 -4.39 20.47
C GLY A 40 10.94 -3.65 20.79
N GLU A 41 11.66 -3.18 19.77
CA GLU A 41 12.95 -2.51 19.91
C GLU A 41 12.82 -1.04 20.38
N VAL A 42 11.69 -0.41 20.06
CA VAL A 42 11.50 1.03 20.34
C VAL A 42 10.51 1.33 21.43
N LYS A 43 9.63 0.41 21.79
CA LYS A 43 8.56 0.65 22.76
C LYS A 43 9.06 1.07 24.17
N THR A 44 10.31 0.80 24.50
CA THR A 44 10.92 1.21 25.78
C THR A 44 11.32 2.68 25.84
N ARG A 45 11.27 3.39 24.70
CA ARG A 45 11.63 4.80 24.65
C ARG A 45 10.69 5.66 25.49
N ALA A 46 11.26 6.61 26.23
CA ALA A 46 10.50 7.50 27.12
C ALA A 46 9.54 8.43 26.35
N ASP A 47 9.93 8.86 25.14
CA ASP A 47 9.08 9.72 24.31
C ASP A 47 7.76 9.03 23.87
N LEU A 48 7.74 7.71 23.73
CA LEU A 48 6.53 6.94 23.38
C LEU A 48 5.56 6.73 24.57
N THR A 49 5.90 7.17 25.77
CA THR A 49 4.95 7.19 26.90
C THR A 49 4.07 8.44 26.93
N ARG A 50 4.29 9.35 25.99
CA ARG A 50 3.58 10.61 25.89
C ARG A 50 2.29 10.49 25.09
N GLN A 51 1.53 11.56 25.17
CA GLN A 51 0.32 11.76 24.39
C GLN A 51 0.65 11.99 22.90
N GLY A 52 -0.17 11.44 22.02
CA GLY A 52 0.05 11.59 20.59
C GLY A 52 -1.10 11.06 19.73
N VAL A 53 -0.91 11.25 18.42
CA VAL A 53 -1.76 10.71 17.37
C VAL A 53 -0.96 9.67 16.60
N TYR A 54 -1.61 8.59 16.21
CA TYR A 54 -0.97 7.52 15.46
C TYR A 54 -1.86 7.01 14.32
N ILE A 55 -1.21 6.49 13.30
CA ILE A 55 -1.84 5.90 12.13
C ILE A 55 -1.21 4.51 11.95
N LEU A 56 -2.03 3.48 12.07
CA LEU A 56 -1.64 2.11 11.73
C LEU A 56 -1.99 1.85 10.28
N THR A 57 -1.04 1.36 9.50
CA THR A 57 -1.26 1.06 8.08
C THR A 57 -0.87 -0.36 7.74
N GLY A 58 -1.61 -0.95 6.82
CA GLY A 58 -1.34 -2.23 6.20
C GLY A 58 -1.92 -2.26 4.79
N TYR A 59 -1.86 -3.42 4.16
CA TYR A 59 -2.36 -3.61 2.80
C TYR A 59 -3.29 -4.81 2.75
N GLU A 60 -4.38 -4.64 2.02
CA GLU A 60 -5.28 -5.71 1.61
C GLU A 60 -5.40 -5.69 0.09
N ILE A 61 -5.86 -6.78 -0.48
CA ILE A 61 -6.18 -6.83 -1.89
C ILE A 61 -7.65 -6.48 -2.03
N ASP A 62 -7.96 -5.41 -2.77
CA ASP A 62 -9.34 -5.02 -3.05
C ASP A 62 -10.04 -6.04 -3.97
N ASP A 63 -11.34 -5.85 -4.18
CA ASP A 63 -12.14 -6.73 -5.05
C ASP A 63 -11.66 -6.75 -6.52
N LEU A 64 -10.84 -5.80 -6.91
CA LEU A 64 -10.26 -5.67 -8.25
C LEU A 64 -8.84 -6.23 -8.34
N GLY A 65 -8.29 -6.76 -7.23
CA GLY A 65 -6.94 -7.30 -7.16
C GLY A 65 -5.84 -6.24 -7.02
N ASN A 66 -6.20 -4.99 -6.66
CA ASN A 66 -5.22 -3.94 -6.37
C ASN A 66 -4.85 -3.94 -4.89
N ASP A 67 -3.63 -3.49 -4.60
CA ASP A 67 -3.23 -3.23 -3.22
C ASP A 67 -4.01 -2.01 -2.69
N LEU A 68 -4.89 -2.25 -1.73
CA LEU A 68 -5.65 -1.24 -1.02
C LEU A 68 -4.98 -0.96 0.31
N VAL A 69 -4.63 0.29 0.55
CA VAL A 69 -4.14 0.70 1.87
C VAL A 69 -5.29 0.61 2.87
N VAL A 70 -5.06 -0.08 3.97
CA VAL A 70 -5.95 -0.11 5.13
C VAL A 70 -5.33 0.74 6.22
N ALA A 71 -6.10 1.63 6.81
CA ALA A 71 -5.61 2.54 7.83
C ALA A 71 -6.54 2.60 9.05
N TYR A 72 -5.95 2.70 10.23
CA TYR A 72 -6.63 3.04 11.47
C TYR A 72 -5.95 4.27 12.07
N ILE A 73 -6.73 5.29 12.37
CA ILE A 73 -6.26 6.55 12.96
C ILE A 73 -6.73 6.60 14.40
N GLY A 74 -5.85 6.95 15.34
CA GLY A 74 -6.21 7.01 16.74
C GLY A 74 -5.38 8.04 17.50
N GLN A 75 -5.89 8.43 18.66
CA GLN A 75 -5.19 9.25 19.64
C GLN A 75 -5.07 8.51 20.97
N THR A 76 -4.15 8.94 21.81
CA THR A 76 -3.94 8.35 23.13
C THR A 76 -3.14 9.28 24.04
N ASP A 77 -3.30 9.13 25.33
CA ASP A 77 -2.47 9.74 26.37
C ASP A 77 -1.12 9.02 26.55
N ASN A 78 -1.01 7.77 26.10
CA ASN A 78 0.19 6.95 26.17
C ASN A 78 0.32 6.06 24.92
N VAL A 79 1.14 6.49 23.98
CA VAL A 79 1.32 5.81 22.69
C VAL A 79 1.80 4.38 22.87
N ARG A 80 2.78 4.14 23.76
CA ARG A 80 3.33 2.79 23.98
C ARG A 80 2.23 1.81 24.36
N ARG A 81 1.47 2.12 25.41
CA ARG A 81 0.40 1.25 25.89
C ARG A 81 -0.64 0.98 24.80
N ARG A 82 -1.00 2.04 24.05
CA ARG A 82 -2.03 1.92 23.02
C ARG A 82 -1.60 1.08 21.82
N ILE A 83 -0.34 1.21 21.39
CA ILE A 83 0.19 0.38 20.31
C ILE A 83 0.39 -1.07 20.77
N ASP A 84 0.82 -1.32 22.02
CA ASP A 84 0.88 -2.67 22.59
C ASP A 84 -0.52 -3.36 22.57
N ASP A 85 -1.60 -2.63 22.93
CA ASP A 85 -2.98 -3.13 22.83
C ASP A 85 -3.38 -3.47 21.39
N HIS A 86 -2.96 -2.64 20.42
CA HIS A 86 -3.23 -2.89 19.01
C HIS A 86 -2.39 -4.03 18.42
N ASP A 87 -1.18 -4.22 18.88
CA ASP A 87 -0.32 -5.32 18.44
C ASP A 87 -0.91 -6.68 18.81
N LEU A 88 -1.63 -6.74 19.92
CA LEU A 88 -2.35 -7.94 20.37
C LEU A 88 -3.73 -8.11 19.71
N GLY A 89 -4.39 -7.02 19.34
CA GLY A 89 -5.81 -7.03 18.98
C GLY A 89 -6.14 -6.72 17.51
N LYS A 90 -5.15 -6.35 16.68
CA LYS A 90 -5.36 -5.99 15.27
C LYS A 90 -4.29 -6.60 14.38
N ASP A 91 -4.70 -7.37 13.37
CA ASP A 91 -3.78 -8.11 12.49
C ASP A 91 -3.51 -7.42 11.14
N PHE A 92 -4.28 -6.38 10.77
CA PHE A 92 -4.22 -5.78 9.45
C PHE A 92 -2.97 -4.91 9.21
N TRP A 93 -2.34 -4.39 10.26
CA TRP A 93 -1.27 -3.39 10.13
C TRP A 93 0.13 -4.00 10.14
N ASP A 94 1.00 -3.39 9.37
CA ASP A 94 2.42 -3.71 9.26
C ASP A 94 3.34 -2.55 9.68
N ARG A 95 2.77 -1.33 9.78
CA ARG A 95 3.51 -0.11 10.09
C ARG A 95 2.69 0.83 10.97
N ALA A 96 3.33 1.43 11.97
CA ALA A 96 2.78 2.53 12.75
C ALA A 96 3.50 3.83 12.38
N ILE A 97 2.73 4.89 12.12
CA ILE A 97 3.21 6.26 11.97
C ILE A 97 2.67 7.04 13.16
N ILE A 98 3.57 7.61 13.96
CA ILE A 98 3.22 8.21 15.24
C ILE A 98 3.69 9.65 15.26
N PHE A 99 2.85 10.56 15.73
CA PHE A 99 3.18 11.97 15.90
C PHE A 99 3.02 12.37 17.37
N LEU A 100 4.08 12.97 17.90
CA LEU A 100 4.17 13.47 19.26
C LEU A 100 4.61 14.93 19.25
N SER A 101 4.35 15.65 20.35
CA SER A 101 4.99 16.94 20.61
C SER A 101 6.25 16.76 21.46
N GLY A 102 7.35 17.31 21.00
CA GLY A 102 8.64 17.24 21.72
C GLY A 102 8.65 18.05 23.02
N ASN A 103 7.80 19.06 23.15
CA ASN A 103 7.70 19.97 24.29
C ASN A 103 6.42 19.80 25.12
N ASP A 104 5.74 18.66 25.00
CA ASP A 104 4.45 18.36 25.64
C ASP A 104 3.34 19.38 25.33
N GLY A 105 3.46 20.11 24.20
CA GLY A 105 2.49 21.13 23.78
C GLY A 105 1.15 20.59 23.30
N LEU A 106 1.01 19.28 23.11
CA LEU A 106 -0.28 18.67 22.79
C LEU A 106 -0.97 18.21 24.08
N ASN A 107 -2.23 18.56 24.23
CA ASN A 107 -3.12 18.02 25.26
C ASN A 107 -4.18 17.10 24.63
N ARG A 108 -5.03 16.48 25.46
CA ARG A 108 -6.04 15.53 24.99
C ARG A 108 -7.05 16.17 24.04
N ALA A 109 -7.42 17.43 24.24
CA ALA A 109 -8.34 18.12 23.36
C ALA A 109 -7.73 18.29 21.95
N HIS A 110 -6.44 18.67 21.89
CA HIS A 110 -5.70 18.79 20.63
C HIS A 110 -5.60 17.44 19.91
N THR A 111 -5.22 16.35 20.59
CA THR A 111 -5.08 15.04 19.96
C THR A 111 -6.42 14.46 19.52
N THR A 112 -7.51 14.73 20.25
CA THR A 112 -8.86 14.33 19.84
C THR A 112 -9.30 15.10 18.58
N TRP A 113 -8.99 16.40 18.49
CA TRP A 113 -9.28 17.18 17.29
C TRP A 113 -8.43 16.73 16.08
N LEU A 114 -7.14 16.41 16.30
CA LEU A 114 -6.26 15.88 15.25
C LEU A 114 -6.77 14.54 14.73
N GLU A 115 -7.18 13.62 15.61
CA GLU A 115 -7.76 12.34 15.23
C GLU A 115 -8.99 12.53 14.35
N TRP A 116 -9.93 13.37 14.80
CA TRP A 116 -11.15 13.68 14.05
C TRP A 116 -10.84 14.23 12.66
N GLU A 117 -10.00 15.26 12.57
CA GLU A 117 -9.66 15.91 11.29
C GLU A 117 -8.92 14.96 10.33
N LEU A 118 -8.03 14.11 10.86
CA LEU A 118 -7.34 13.11 10.05
C LEU A 118 -8.29 12.03 9.53
N ILE A 119 -9.22 11.54 10.34
CA ILE A 119 -10.27 10.59 9.90
C ILE A 119 -11.11 11.24 8.80
N HIS A 120 -11.58 12.47 9.01
CA HIS A 120 -12.37 13.20 8.03
C HIS A 120 -11.64 13.36 6.69
N ARG A 121 -10.38 13.81 6.71
CA ARG A 121 -9.57 13.96 5.49
C ARG A 121 -9.29 12.63 4.78
N ALA A 122 -9.03 11.57 5.50
CA ALA A 122 -8.81 10.25 4.91
C ALA A 122 -10.10 9.72 4.26
N SER A 123 -11.26 9.95 4.90
CA SER A 123 -12.59 9.63 4.36
C SER A 123 -12.90 10.41 3.07
N GLU A 124 -12.60 11.72 3.05
CA GLU A 124 -12.78 12.56 1.84
C GLU A 124 -11.82 12.18 0.70
N ALA A 125 -10.57 11.87 1.01
CA ALA A 125 -9.55 11.52 0.02
C ALA A 125 -9.82 10.16 -0.67
N LYS A 126 -10.53 9.24 0.00
CA LYS A 126 -10.90 7.90 -0.51
C LYS A 126 -9.72 7.09 -1.06
N ARG A 127 -8.54 7.23 -0.42
CA ARG A 127 -7.31 6.55 -0.84
C ARG A 127 -6.93 5.35 0.04
N CYS A 128 -7.73 5.09 1.06
CA CYS A 128 -7.56 3.94 1.93
C CYS A 128 -8.93 3.45 2.41
N ARG A 129 -8.98 2.22 2.86
CA ARG A 129 -10.09 1.72 3.67
C ARG A 129 -9.80 2.05 5.14
N LEU A 130 -10.71 2.79 5.77
CA LEU A 130 -10.59 3.10 7.20
C LEU A 130 -11.15 1.95 8.04
N GLU A 131 -10.36 1.51 9.03
CA GLU A 131 -10.77 0.57 10.08
C GLU A 131 -11.48 1.25 11.26
N ASN A 132 -11.58 2.58 11.24
CA ASN A 132 -12.33 3.34 12.22
C ASN A 132 -13.82 3.03 12.06
N ARG A 133 -14.45 2.47 13.09
CA ARG A 133 -15.87 2.05 13.05
C ARG A 133 -16.86 3.20 13.04
N LEU A 134 -16.45 4.37 13.56
CA LEU A 134 -17.27 5.56 13.69
C LEU A 134 -16.45 6.77 13.24
N GLU A 135 -17.07 7.67 12.49
CA GLU A 135 -16.57 9.03 12.32
C GLU A 135 -16.96 9.82 13.56
N PRO A 136 -16.00 10.26 14.39
CA PRO A 136 -16.32 11.12 15.52
C PRO A 136 -16.87 12.46 15.03
N GLY A 137 -17.72 13.11 15.81
CA GLY A 137 -18.10 14.50 15.56
C GLY A 137 -16.94 15.45 15.85
N GLU A 138 -16.95 16.66 15.25
CA GLU A 138 -15.90 17.66 15.47
C GLU A 138 -15.83 18.06 16.96
N PRO A 139 -14.66 17.85 17.63
CA PRO A 139 -14.50 18.30 19.01
C PRO A 139 -14.42 19.83 19.10
N THR A 140 -14.99 20.39 20.16
CA THR A 140 -14.94 21.83 20.41
C THR A 140 -13.58 22.23 20.98
N LEU A 141 -12.88 23.13 20.28
CA LEU A 141 -11.70 23.83 20.76
C LEU A 141 -11.98 25.34 20.76
N ILE A 142 -11.35 26.08 21.66
CA ILE A 142 -11.35 27.55 21.57
C ILE A 142 -10.57 27.98 20.32
N GLU A 143 -10.88 29.16 19.81
CA GLU A 143 -10.36 29.60 18.51
C GLU A 143 -8.84 29.58 18.41
N SER A 144 -8.13 30.04 19.46
CA SER A 144 -6.67 30.02 19.50
C SER A 144 -6.08 28.60 19.49
N GLU A 145 -6.62 27.68 20.31
CA GLU A 145 -6.17 26.29 20.33
C GLU A 145 -6.43 25.59 19.01
N LYS A 146 -7.58 25.89 18.37
CA LYS A 146 -7.91 25.36 17.05
C LYS A 146 -6.93 25.84 15.99
N ALA A 147 -6.50 27.11 16.04
CA ALA A 147 -5.50 27.68 15.14
C ALA A 147 -4.14 27.00 15.30
N ASP A 148 -3.66 26.84 16.55
CA ASP A 148 -2.39 26.21 16.87
C ASP A 148 -2.40 24.72 16.48
N THR A 149 -3.48 23.99 16.79
CA THR A 149 -3.62 22.58 16.43
C THR A 149 -3.66 22.40 14.92
N ARG A 150 -4.31 23.30 14.18
CA ARG A 150 -4.32 23.30 12.72
C ARG A 150 -2.94 23.57 12.14
N ALA A 151 -2.17 24.49 12.74
CA ALA A 151 -0.78 24.70 12.32
C ALA A 151 0.07 23.44 12.52
N PHE A 152 -0.10 22.76 13.66
CA PHE A 152 0.58 21.48 13.93
C PHE A 152 0.18 20.40 12.90
N LEU A 153 -1.11 20.27 12.59
CA LEU A 153 -1.62 19.34 11.57
C LEU A 153 -1.03 19.62 10.18
N ASN A 154 -0.93 20.88 9.79
CA ASN A 154 -0.39 21.24 8.47
C ASN A 154 1.06 20.74 8.31
N GLU A 155 1.87 20.82 9.35
CA GLU A 155 3.22 20.27 9.32
C GLU A 155 3.19 18.73 9.29
N MET A 156 2.33 18.07 10.06
CA MET A 156 2.13 16.62 9.96
C MET A 156 1.82 16.19 8.52
N LEU A 157 0.84 16.84 7.88
CA LEU A 157 0.41 16.52 6.51
C LEU A 157 1.52 16.73 5.47
N ARG A 158 2.42 17.72 5.69
CA ARG A 158 3.60 17.92 4.83
C ARG A 158 4.63 16.80 4.97
N LEU A 159 4.74 16.20 6.15
CA LEU A 159 5.68 15.13 6.42
C LEU A 159 5.18 13.77 5.93
N MET A 160 3.89 13.52 5.99
CA MET A 160 3.30 12.21 5.71
C MET A 160 3.68 11.61 4.34
N PRO A 161 3.67 12.36 3.21
CA PRO A 161 4.12 11.82 1.93
C PRO A 161 5.60 11.38 1.93
N VAL A 162 6.46 12.13 2.61
CA VAL A 162 7.89 11.79 2.77
C VAL A 162 8.08 10.57 3.67
N MET A 163 7.15 10.36 4.61
CA MET A 163 7.08 9.18 5.48
C MET A 163 6.46 7.96 4.77
N GLY A 164 6.07 8.11 3.49
CA GLY A 164 5.46 7.04 2.71
C GLY A 164 3.95 6.88 2.91
N LEU A 165 3.28 7.89 3.47
CA LEU A 165 1.84 7.88 3.70
C LEU A 165 1.13 8.95 2.86
N GLN A 166 0.34 8.53 1.87
CA GLN A 166 -0.35 9.42 0.92
C GLN A 166 -1.88 9.33 1.00
N ILE A 167 -2.42 8.84 2.12
CA ILE A 167 -3.86 8.59 2.26
C ILE A 167 -4.69 9.88 2.43
N PHE A 168 -4.07 11.03 2.71
CA PHE A 168 -4.72 12.32 2.92
C PHE A 168 -4.67 13.25 1.71
N GLU A 169 -3.98 12.83 0.65
CA GLU A 169 -3.92 13.61 -0.58
C GLU A 169 -5.18 13.36 -1.43
N ALA A 170 -5.82 14.43 -1.90
CA ALA A 170 -6.86 14.28 -2.91
C ALA A 170 -6.31 13.45 -4.09
N GLN A 171 -7.14 12.59 -4.66
CA GLN A 171 -6.76 11.91 -5.90
C GLN A 171 -6.32 12.96 -6.90
N LYS A 172 -5.04 12.98 -7.22
CA LYS A 172 -4.57 13.79 -8.35
C LYS A 172 -5.27 13.23 -9.58
N THR A 173 -6.23 13.97 -10.10
CA THR A 173 -6.81 13.66 -11.41
C THR A 173 -5.63 13.47 -12.34
N ALA A 174 -5.52 12.31 -12.96
CA ALA A 174 -4.45 12.05 -13.92
C ALA A 174 -4.39 13.25 -14.89
N LEU A 175 -3.20 13.81 -15.06
CA LEU A 175 -3.03 14.91 -16.01
C LEU A 175 -3.61 14.50 -17.36
N PRO A 176 -4.36 15.38 -18.04
CA PRO A 176 -4.92 15.06 -19.35
C PRO A 176 -3.82 14.52 -20.27
N PRO A 177 -4.10 13.50 -21.10
CA PRO A 177 -3.10 12.90 -21.99
C PRO A 177 -2.33 13.92 -22.86
N ALA A 178 -2.95 15.06 -23.19
CA ALA A 178 -2.31 16.15 -23.92
C ALA A 178 -1.15 16.81 -23.15
N VAL A 179 -1.28 16.96 -21.81
CA VAL A 179 -0.24 17.57 -20.96
C VAL A 179 0.92 16.58 -20.73
N LEU A 180 0.63 15.27 -20.67
CA LEU A 180 1.65 14.23 -20.53
C LEU A 180 2.53 14.10 -21.78
N LYS A 181 1.98 14.41 -22.98
CA LYS A 181 2.74 14.46 -24.23
C LYS A 181 3.76 15.60 -24.25
N ASP A 182 3.37 16.78 -23.78
CA ASP A 182 4.21 17.98 -23.84
C ASP A 182 5.40 17.95 -22.87
N VAL A 183 5.32 17.15 -21.80
CA VAL A 183 6.40 17.03 -20.79
C VAL A 183 7.18 15.71 -20.91
N GLY A 184 6.98 14.91 -21.95
CA GLY A 184 7.71 13.65 -22.17
C GLY A 184 7.44 12.56 -21.11
N LEU A 185 6.33 12.67 -20.39
CA LEU A 185 5.92 11.75 -19.31
C LEU A 185 4.85 10.74 -19.75
N LEU A 186 4.69 10.52 -21.07
CA LEU A 186 3.93 9.34 -21.51
C LEU A 186 4.74 8.10 -21.11
N PRO A 187 4.10 7.09 -20.50
CA PRO A 187 4.74 5.80 -20.36
C PRO A 187 5.17 5.35 -21.76
N ASP A 188 6.41 4.89 -21.87
CA ASP A 188 6.88 4.21 -23.06
C ASP A 188 5.83 3.12 -23.40
N PRO A 189 5.43 2.93 -24.66
CA PRO A 189 4.59 1.80 -25.05
C PRO A 189 5.09 0.44 -24.51
N GLN A 190 6.37 0.36 -24.12
CA GLN A 190 6.96 -0.78 -23.44
C GLN A 190 6.56 -0.94 -21.95
N ASP A 191 5.98 0.10 -21.31
CA ASP A 191 5.53 0.08 -19.92
C ASP A 191 4.04 -0.30 -19.76
N ILE A 192 3.31 -0.50 -20.86
CA ILE A 192 1.92 -0.93 -20.82
C ILE A 192 1.88 -2.41 -20.37
N LYS A 193 1.42 -2.64 -19.15
CA LYS A 193 1.31 -3.99 -18.60
C LYS A 193 0.25 -4.79 -19.39
N ASP A 194 0.72 -5.72 -20.19
CA ASP A 194 -0.05 -6.55 -21.10
C ASP A 194 -0.17 -8.02 -20.65
N THR A 195 0.47 -8.35 -19.53
CA THR A 195 0.58 -9.72 -19.01
C THR A 195 0.13 -9.80 -17.56
N ILE A 196 -0.73 -10.78 -17.25
CA ILE A 196 -1.15 -11.12 -15.90
C ILE A 196 -0.49 -12.45 -15.46
N VAL A 197 0.15 -12.45 -14.30
CA VAL A 197 0.71 -13.65 -13.65
C VAL A 197 -0.24 -14.10 -12.56
N VAL A 198 -0.71 -15.33 -12.62
CA VAL A 198 -1.71 -15.88 -11.70
C VAL A 198 -1.15 -17.03 -10.87
N PRO A 199 -1.37 -17.03 -9.53
CA PRO A 199 -1.02 -18.17 -8.71
C PRO A 199 -1.99 -19.33 -8.95
N ALA A 200 -1.45 -20.53 -9.07
CA ALA A 200 -2.22 -21.74 -9.34
C ALA A 200 -1.76 -22.90 -8.44
N GLN A 201 -2.71 -23.58 -7.81
CA GLN A 201 -2.52 -24.87 -7.18
C GLN A 201 -2.34 -25.94 -8.27
N LYS A 202 -1.62 -27.01 -7.97
CA LYS A 202 -1.27 -28.05 -8.94
C LYS A 202 -2.48 -28.59 -9.70
N GLU A 203 -3.55 -28.97 -8.99
CA GLU A 203 -4.75 -29.55 -9.58
C GLU A 203 -5.46 -28.56 -10.53
N GLY A 204 -5.65 -27.30 -10.10
CA GLY A 204 -6.23 -26.27 -10.94
C GLY A 204 -5.37 -25.91 -12.13
N PHE A 205 -4.05 -25.94 -11.96
CA PHE A 205 -3.10 -25.71 -13.05
C PHE A 205 -3.18 -26.80 -14.12
N GLU A 206 -3.15 -28.08 -13.73
CA GLU A 206 -3.23 -29.21 -14.66
C GLU A 206 -4.59 -29.29 -15.35
N SER A 207 -5.70 -29.13 -14.61
CA SER A 207 -7.05 -29.28 -15.17
C SER A 207 -7.48 -28.07 -15.97
N ALA A 208 -7.35 -26.87 -15.43
CA ALA A 208 -7.89 -25.66 -16.04
C ALA A 208 -6.89 -24.99 -16.99
N PHE A 209 -5.69 -24.67 -16.48
CA PHE A 209 -4.70 -23.91 -17.24
C PHE A 209 -4.16 -24.69 -18.43
N LEU A 210 -3.82 -25.97 -18.23
CA LEU A 210 -3.32 -26.84 -19.29
C LEU A 210 -4.43 -27.62 -20.01
N GLY A 211 -5.41 -28.14 -19.27
CA GLY A 211 -6.44 -29.03 -19.84
C GLY A 211 -7.54 -28.29 -20.57
N GLU A 212 -8.12 -27.27 -19.97
CA GLU A 212 -9.27 -26.52 -20.56
C GLU A 212 -8.84 -25.26 -21.29
N HIS A 213 -7.55 -24.92 -21.30
CA HIS A 213 -7.00 -23.72 -21.92
C HIS A 213 -7.69 -22.44 -21.42
N ALA A 214 -7.99 -22.38 -20.12
CA ALA A 214 -8.68 -21.29 -19.50
C ALA A 214 -8.27 -21.13 -18.03
N TRP A 215 -8.51 -19.94 -17.48
CA TRP A 215 -8.34 -19.68 -16.07
C TRP A 215 -9.51 -18.85 -15.55
N TRP A 216 -10.17 -19.28 -14.50
CA TRP A 216 -11.38 -18.64 -14.00
C TRP A 216 -11.36 -18.32 -12.52
N SER A 217 -12.41 -17.60 -12.08
CA SER A 217 -12.56 -17.13 -10.70
C SER A 217 -11.46 -16.17 -10.27
N ILE A 218 -10.89 -15.40 -11.23
CA ILE A 218 -9.83 -14.45 -11.00
C ILE A 218 -10.38 -13.02 -10.99
N ARG A 219 -9.87 -12.19 -10.10
CA ARG A 219 -10.11 -10.75 -10.11
C ARG A 219 -9.07 -10.06 -10.98
N ILE A 220 -9.54 -9.26 -11.93
CA ILE A 220 -8.69 -8.52 -12.87
C ILE A 220 -8.96 -7.03 -12.69
N ALA A 221 -7.93 -6.27 -12.34
CA ALA A 221 -8.02 -4.83 -12.17
C ALA A 221 -8.49 -4.14 -13.45
N GLU A 222 -9.50 -3.29 -13.36
CA GLU A 222 -10.16 -2.65 -14.50
C GLU A 222 -9.19 -1.91 -15.43
N LYS A 223 -8.24 -1.18 -14.85
CA LYS A 223 -7.25 -0.41 -15.60
C LYS A 223 -6.34 -1.23 -16.53
N TYR A 224 -6.23 -2.55 -16.32
CA TYR A 224 -5.40 -3.43 -17.14
C TYR A 224 -6.20 -4.24 -18.17
N ARG A 225 -7.52 -4.43 -17.97
CA ARG A 225 -8.33 -5.35 -18.79
C ARG A 225 -8.23 -5.12 -20.30
N ALA A 226 -8.22 -3.84 -20.70
CA ALA A 226 -8.17 -3.49 -22.12
C ALA A 226 -6.81 -3.80 -22.79
N ASN A 227 -5.75 -3.95 -22.00
CA ASN A 227 -4.38 -4.14 -22.50
C ASN A 227 -3.85 -5.54 -22.24
N LEU A 228 -4.61 -6.42 -21.55
CA LEU A 228 -4.15 -7.77 -21.29
C LEU A 228 -4.21 -8.63 -22.56
N HIS A 229 -3.04 -9.13 -22.96
CA HIS A 229 -2.87 -10.04 -24.08
C HIS A 229 -2.27 -11.38 -23.65
N TRP A 230 -1.65 -11.46 -22.47
CA TRP A 230 -0.95 -12.63 -21.99
C TRP A 230 -1.33 -13.00 -20.57
N ILE A 231 -1.36 -14.31 -20.28
CA ILE A 231 -1.50 -14.86 -18.94
C ILE A 231 -0.37 -15.86 -18.68
N ALA A 232 0.26 -15.75 -17.52
CA ALA A 232 1.33 -16.66 -17.09
C ALA A 232 0.92 -17.38 -15.80
N GLY A 233 1.19 -18.68 -15.73
CA GLY A 233 0.85 -19.52 -14.59
C GLY A 233 2.02 -19.69 -13.63
N TYR A 234 1.88 -19.13 -12.41
CA TYR A 234 2.79 -19.41 -11.31
C TYR A 234 2.27 -20.59 -10.51
N GLN A 235 2.98 -21.71 -10.54
CA GLN A 235 2.69 -22.87 -9.73
C GLN A 235 3.21 -22.64 -8.30
N VAL A 236 2.32 -22.78 -7.31
CA VAL A 236 2.73 -22.69 -5.90
C VAL A 236 3.63 -23.88 -5.51
N LEU A 237 4.05 -23.90 -4.25
CA LEU A 237 4.88 -25.01 -3.74
C LEU A 237 4.24 -26.39 -4.08
N PRO A 238 5.03 -27.41 -4.43
CA PRO A 238 6.52 -27.46 -4.34
C PRO A 238 7.27 -26.83 -5.53
N THR A 239 6.62 -26.52 -6.64
CA THR A 239 7.27 -25.99 -7.85
C THR A 239 7.81 -24.56 -7.65
N ALA A 240 7.02 -23.70 -7.02
CA ALA A 240 7.35 -22.31 -6.71
C ALA A 240 7.96 -21.51 -7.89
N ALA A 241 7.37 -21.60 -9.07
CA ALA A 241 7.89 -20.96 -10.30
C ALA A 241 6.78 -20.63 -11.30
N ILE A 242 6.99 -19.62 -12.15
CA ILE A 242 6.21 -19.40 -13.35
C ILE A 242 6.74 -20.36 -14.42
N THR A 243 5.86 -21.20 -14.95
CA THR A 243 6.26 -22.30 -15.83
C THR A 243 5.67 -22.23 -17.23
N HIS A 244 4.51 -21.58 -17.40
CA HIS A 244 3.79 -21.52 -18.68
C HIS A 244 3.23 -20.13 -18.92
N VAL A 245 3.05 -19.82 -20.18
CA VAL A 245 2.42 -18.59 -20.66
C VAL A 245 1.43 -18.93 -21.77
N ALA A 246 0.32 -18.19 -21.86
CA ALA A 246 -0.67 -18.31 -22.92
C ALA A 246 -1.10 -16.96 -23.43
N GLU A 247 -1.46 -16.87 -24.72
CA GLU A 247 -2.11 -15.70 -25.30
C GLU A 247 -3.59 -15.69 -24.92
N ILE A 248 -4.11 -14.55 -24.51
CA ILE A 248 -5.52 -14.38 -24.15
C ILE A 248 -6.34 -14.16 -25.42
N ASP A 249 -7.40 -14.95 -25.60
CA ASP A 249 -8.42 -14.71 -26.62
C ASP A 249 -9.44 -13.70 -26.14
N LYS A 250 -10.02 -13.94 -24.95
CA LYS A 250 -11.04 -13.04 -24.38
C LYS A 250 -11.17 -13.17 -22.87
N LEU A 251 -11.73 -12.12 -22.28
CA LEU A 251 -12.12 -12.06 -20.88
C LEU A 251 -13.63 -12.14 -20.77
N GLU A 252 -14.16 -13.09 -20.02
CA GLU A 252 -15.59 -13.25 -19.76
C GLU A 252 -15.89 -13.05 -18.28
N ALA A 253 -17.01 -12.39 -17.96
CA ALA A 253 -17.47 -12.28 -16.58
C ALA A 253 -17.76 -13.68 -16.02
N TYR A 254 -17.31 -13.98 -14.81
CA TYR A 254 -17.49 -15.26 -14.14
C TYR A 254 -18.40 -15.12 -12.91
N GLY A 255 -19.67 -15.44 -13.08
CA GLY A 255 -20.70 -15.26 -12.06
C GLY A 255 -20.95 -13.78 -11.72
N ASP A 256 -21.65 -13.53 -10.61
CA ASP A 256 -22.06 -12.18 -10.18
C ASP A 256 -21.07 -11.52 -9.18
N SER A 257 -19.87 -12.12 -9.00
CA SER A 257 -18.91 -11.74 -7.95
C SER A 257 -17.79 -10.80 -8.42
N GLY A 258 -17.92 -10.22 -9.63
CA GLY A 258 -16.88 -9.34 -10.22
C GLY A 258 -15.61 -10.09 -10.64
N LYS A 259 -15.65 -11.41 -10.70
CA LYS A 259 -14.55 -12.26 -11.16
C LYS A 259 -14.62 -12.49 -12.66
N TRP A 260 -13.50 -12.93 -13.23
CA TRP A 260 -13.32 -13.12 -14.65
C TRP A 260 -12.89 -14.55 -14.97
N LYS A 261 -13.27 -15.01 -16.15
CA LYS A 261 -12.72 -16.18 -16.84
C LYS A 261 -11.86 -15.67 -17.98
N VAL A 262 -10.62 -16.13 -18.01
CA VAL A 262 -9.65 -15.86 -19.09
C VAL A 262 -9.65 -17.07 -20.00
N ILE A 263 -9.96 -16.89 -21.28
CA ILE A 263 -9.96 -17.94 -22.29
C ILE A 263 -8.70 -17.76 -23.13
N PHE A 264 -7.97 -18.84 -23.37
CA PHE A 264 -6.73 -18.81 -24.10
C PHE A 264 -6.99 -19.00 -25.59
N LYS A 265 -6.23 -18.34 -26.43
CA LYS A 265 -6.30 -18.44 -27.88
C LYS A 265 -5.72 -19.75 -28.41
N ALA A 266 -4.75 -20.31 -27.68
CA ALA A 266 -4.09 -21.56 -27.96
C ALA A 266 -3.65 -22.23 -26.64
N PRO A 267 -3.29 -23.51 -26.64
CA PRO A 267 -2.70 -24.16 -25.46
C PRO A 267 -1.56 -23.37 -24.88
N ALA A 268 -1.48 -23.33 -23.55
CA ALA A 268 -0.39 -22.68 -22.85
C ALA A 268 0.97 -23.30 -23.22
N VAL A 269 1.96 -22.47 -23.47
CA VAL A 269 3.32 -22.88 -23.83
C VAL A 269 4.22 -22.85 -22.60
N ALA A 270 5.00 -23.93 -22.42
CA ALA A 270 6.01 -23.95 -21.37
C ALA A 270 7.12 -22.92 -21.66
N LEU A 271 7.57 -22.23 -20.63
CA LEU A 271 8.76 -21.36 -20.73
C LEU A 271 10.01 -22.25 -20.90
N ASP A 272 10.95 -21.81 -21.72
CA ASP A 272 12.23 -22.50 -21.91
C ASP A 272 12.97 -22.71 -20.58
N GLN A 273 12.87 -21.73 -19.69
CA GLN A 273 13.35 -21.80 -18.32
C GLN A 273 12.25 -21.30 -17.37
N PRO A 274 11.82 -22.13 -16.41
CA PRO A 274 10.90 -21.68 -15.37
C PRO A 274 11.49 -20.50 -14.59
N ILE A 275 10.65 -19.51 -14.27
CA ILE A 275 11.05 -18.34 -13.48
C ILE A 275 10.77 -18.65 -11.99
N PRO A 276 11.80 -18.97 -11.19
CA PRO A 276 11.61 -19.36 -9.80
C PRO A 276 11.17 -18.18 -8.93
N TYR A 277 10.58 -18.49 -7.78
CA TYR A 277 10.23 -17.47 -6.77
C TYR A 277 11.46 -16.65 -6.34
N GLY A 278 12.61 -17.35 -6.20
CA GLY A 278 13.87 -16.71 -5.83
C GLY A 278 13.80 -16.00 -4.48
N ASP A 279 14.37 -14.80 -4.44
CA ASP A 279 14.40 -13.90 -3.29
C ASP A 279 13.25 -12.88 -3.26
N ALA A 280 12.14 -13.17 -3.93
CA ALA A 280 10.95 -12.33 -3.88
C ALA A 280 10.40 -12.25 -2.45
N PRO A 281 9.79 -11.10 -2.04
CA PRO A 281 9.24 -10.93 -0.71
C PRO A 281 8.20 -12.00 -0.36
N PRO A 282 8.10 -12.44 0.91
CA PRO A 282 7.06 -13.37 1.33
C PRO A 282 5.66 -12.88 0.94
N GLY A 283 4.89 -13.74 0.28
CA GLY A 283 3.55 -13.41 -0.17
C GLY A 283 3.46 -12.65 -1.51
N ALA A 284 4.55 -12.49 -2.25
CA ALA A 284 4.55 -11.84 -3.56
C ALA A 284 3.52 -12.40 -4.55
N MET A 285 3.16 -13.68 -4.41
CA MET A 285 2.17 -14.37 -5.24
C MET A 285 0.91 -14.80 -4.47
N ARG A 286 0.47 -14.02 -3.48
CA ARG A 286 -0.84 -14.23 -2.84
C ARG A 286 -2.02 -13.88 -3.73
N GLY A 287 -1.78 -13.12 -4.81
CA GLY A 287 -2.76 -12.73 -5.80
C GLY A 287 -2.12 -12.50 -7.17
N PRO A 288 -2.92 -12.11 -8.18
CA PRO A 288 -2.43 -11.82 -9.52
C PRO A 288 -1.41 -10.67 -9.52
N ARG A 289 -0.43 -10.74 -10.44
CA ARG A 289 0.56 -9.68 -10.68
C ARG A 289 0.50 -9.26 -12.14
N TYR A 290 0.84 -7.99 -12.40
CA TYR A 290 0.80 -7.44 -13.75
C TYR A 290 2.20 -7.00 -14.17
N THR A 291 2.59 -7.41 -15.37
CA THR A 291 3.90 -7.10 -15.96
C THR A 291 3.75 -6.91 -17.47
N THR A 292 4.84 -6.70 -18.20
CA THR A 292 4.84 -6.79 -19.65
C THR A 292 5.33 -8.17 -20.10
N HIS A 293 4.88 -8.65 -21.25
CA HIS A 293 5.36 -9.91 -21.83
C HIS A 293 6.89 -9.88 -22.02
N ALA A 294 7.42 -8.75 -22.48
CA ALA A 294 8.86 -8.57 -22.62
C ALA A 294 9.63 -8.71 -21.30
N ALA A 295 9.10 -8.10 -20.21
CA ALA A 295 9.70 -8.24 -18.87
C ALA A 295 9.59 -9.68 -18.35
N LEU A 296 8.45 -10.36 -18.60
CA LEU A 296 8.29 -11.78 -18.24
C LEU A 296 9.35 -12.64 -18.91
N MET A 297 9.55 -12.47 -20.22
CA MET A 297 10.52 -13.28 -20.99
C MET A 297 11.98 -12.97 -20.63
N ALA A 298 12.27 -11.80 -20.07
CA ALA A 298 13.61 -11.40 -19.63
C ALA A 298 13.91 -11.73 -18.15
N ALA A 299 12.89 -12.07 -17.36
CA ALA A 299 13.01 -12.27 -15.92
C ALA A 299 13.77 -13.57 -15.59
N LYS A 300 14.66 -13.49 -14.61
CA LYS A 300 15.38 -14.65 -14.06
C LYS A 300 14.73 -15.17 -12.77
N THR A 301 14.10 -14.29 -12.03
CA THR A 301 13.36 -14.60 -10.81
C THR A 301 12.06 -13.79 -10.75
N LEU A 302 11.14 -14.20 -9.88
CA LEU A 302 9.90 -13.46 -9.66
C LEU A 302 10.17 -12.01 -9.20
N ARG A 303 11.25 -11.76 -8.47
CA ARG A 303 11.61 -10.42 -8.01
C ARG A 303 11.77 -9.42 -9.17
N ASP A 304 12.26 -9.88 -10.32
CA ASP A 304 12.45 -9.01 -11.48
C ASP A 304 11.15 -8.45 -12.05
N LEU A 305 10.00 -9.11 -11.74
CA LEU A 305 8.65 -8.74 -12.17
C LEU A 305 7.90 -7.85 -11.15
N LEU A 306 8.49 -7.59 -9.99
CA LEU A 306 7.86 -6.81 -8.90
C LEU A 306 8.27 -5.34 -8.89
N LYS A 307 8.89 -4.87 -9.97
CA LYS A 307 9.32 -3.46 -10.12
C LYS A 307 8.19 -2.55 -10.55
#